data_32bc8e8b4ffe97fd0b4bba868f6e81d9
#
_entry.id   32bc8e8b4ffe97fd0b4bba868f6e81d9
#
_cell.length_a   1.000
_cell.length_b   1.000
_cell.length_c   1.000
_cell.angle_alpha   90.00
_cell.angle_beta   90.00
_cell.angle_gamma   90.00
#
_symmetry.space_group_name_H-M   'P 1'
#
loop_
_entity.id
_entity.type
_entity.pdbx_description
1 polymer ?
#
loop_
_entity_poly.entity_id
_entity_poly.type
_entity_poly.pdbx_seq_one_letter_code
_entity_poly.pdbx_strand_id
1 'polypeptide(L)'
;VPRKATPLEKVLKVRFKDQALLRNALTHRSYAFENDLPQHLTNERLEFLGDAVLGIAVTDIAFRAFPTLSEGQLAKLRAATVNMATLADIARGLDLGEQVLLGKGEEMSGGREKSSILADALEAVLGAIYLDQGPQASFRAVDRLFWPRMVAYERGEGDRDYKTSLQELSAQDLGRLPEYRVRERGPDHQKEFTATVFLAGREFGMGVGRSKKEAEQRAAREAYGRLLEGRGPVRDADGERPR
;
A
#
# COMPACT_ATOMS: atom_id res chain seq x y z
N VAL A 1 30.09 1.61 -27.54
CA VAL A 1 29.62 2.76 -26.73
C VAL A 1 28.55 2.24 -25.76
N PRO A 2 28.64 2.46 -24.44
CA PRO A 2 27.64 2.00 -23.54
C PRO A 2 26.29 2.67 -23.83
N ARG A 3 25.23 1.85 -23.95
CA ARG A 3 23.85 2.32 -24.19
C ARG A 3 23.41 3.31 -23.09
N LYS A 4 22.74 4.39 -23.48
CA LYS A 4 22.12 5.29 -22.49
C LYS A 4 20.98 4.56 -21.74
N ALA A 5 20.91 4.73 -20.44
CA ALA A 5 19.82 4.19 -19.63
C ALA A 5 18.48 4.85 -20.00
N THR A 6 17.40 4.05 -20.07
CA THR A 6 16.05 4.56 -20.28
C THR A 6 15.59 5.39 -19.06
N PRO A 7 14.55 6.24 -19.18
CA PRO A 7 13.99 6.94 -18.03
C PRO A 7 13.64 5.99 -16.89
N LEU A 8 12.95 4.89 -17.18
CA LEU A 8 12.57 3.87 -16.22
C LEU A 8 13.78 3.25 -15.49
N GLU A 9 14.83 2.87 -16.24
CA GLU A 9 16.06 2.33 -15.64
C GLU A 9 16.75 3.32 -14.70
N LYS A 10 16.68 4.62 -15.00
CA LYS A 10 17.27 5.68 -14.14
C LYS A 10 16.49 5.77 -12.80
N VAL A 11 15.18 5.81 -12.87
CA VAL A 11 14.34 5.90 -11.66
C VAL A 11 14.44 4.64 -10.82
N LEU A 12 14.40 3.47 -11.46
CA LEU A 12 14.56 2.17 -10.78
C LEU A 12 16.01 1.93 -10.32
N LYS A 13 16.98 2.74 -10.77
CA LYS A 13 18.43 2.55 -10.53
C LYS A 13 18.88 1.14 -10.93
N VAL A 14 18.32 0.63 -12.02
CA VAL A 14 18.57 -0.68 -12.59
C VAL A 14 19.04 -0.47 -14.02
N ARG A 15 19.93 -1.32 -14.49
CA ARG A 15 20.37 -1.32 -15.88
C ARG A 15 20.23 -2.72 -16.42
N PHE A 16 19.22 -2.94 -17.26
CA PHE A 16 18.98 -4.23 -17.87
C PHE A 16 20.16 -4.67 -18.75
N LYS A 17 20.63 -5.87 -18.48
CA LYS A 17 21.62 -6.57 -19.33
C LYS A 17 20.91 -7.10 -20.56
N ASP A 18 19.75 -7.72 -20.38
CA ASP A 18 18.89 -8.19 -21.44
C ASP A 18 17.71 -7.22 -21.67
N GLN A 19 17.77 -6.49 -22.77
CA GLN A 19 16.74 -5.54 -23.18
C GLN A 19 15.46 -6.24 -23.67
N ALA A 20 15.54 -7.51 -24.07
CA ALA A 20 14.37 -8.25 -24.48
C ALA A 20 13.45 -8.52 -23.27
N LEU A 21 14.01 -8.76 -22.10
CA LEU A 21 13.23 -8.89 -20.85
C LEU A 21 12.45 -7.62 -20.54
N LEU A 22 13.08 -6.44 -20.62
CA LEU A 22 12.40 -5.17 -20.40
C LEU A 22 11.31 -4.94 -21.43
N ARG A 23 11.59 -5.18 -22.71
CA ARG A 23 10.59 -5.06 -23.77
C ARG A 23 9.42 -5.99 -23.53
N ASN A 24 9.69 -7.24 -23.13
CA ASN A 24 8.67 -8.23 -22.84
C ASN A 24 7.76 -7.77 -21.68
N ALA A 25 8.37 -7.25 -20.59
CA ALA A 25 7.63 -6.70 -19.45
C ALA A 25 6.70 -5.52 -19.82
N LEU A 26 7.04 -4.80 -20.87
CA LEU A 26 6.28 -3.66 -21.39
C LEU A 26 5.32 -4.04 -22.52
N THR A 27 5.25 -5.30 -22.94
CA THR A 27 4.41 -5.75 -24.06
C THR A 27 3.08 -6.27 -23.54
N HIS A 28 2.03 -5.46 -23.68
CA HIS A 28 0.67 -5.89 -23.34
C HIS A 28 0.12 -6.87 -24.41
N ARG A 29 -0.76 -7.77 -23.99
CA ARG A 29 -1.37 -8.79 -24.89
C ARG A 29 -2.07 -8.19 -26.12
N SER A 30 -2.66 -6.98 -26.01
CA SER A 30 -3.30 -6.33 -27.16
C SER A 30 -2.28 -5.97 -28.25
N TYR A 31 -1.10 -5.51 -27.86
CA TYR A 31 -0.01 -5.24 -28.80
C TYR A 31 0.49 -6.52 -29.47
N ALA A 32 0.67 -7.56 -28.69
CA ALA A 32 1.10 -8.85 -29.21
C ALA A 32 0.08 -9.42 -30.21
N PHE A 33 -1.20 -9.32 -29.94
CA PHE A 33 -2.27 -9.75 -30.81
C PHE A 33 -2.27 -8.98 -32.16
N GLU A 34 -2.17 -7.67 -32.12
CA GLU A 34 -2.17 -6.84 -33.35
C GLU A 34 -0.88 -6.97 -34.18
N ASN A 35 0.19 -7.49 -33.61
CA ASN A 35 1.49 -7.64 -34.28
C ASN A 35 1.90 -9.10 -34.48
N ASP A 36 0.97 -10.03 -34.34
CA ASP A 36 1.20 -11.49 -34.53
C ASP A 36 2.38 -12.02 -33.68
N LEU A 37 2.58 -11.45 -32.47
CA LEU A 37 3.64 -11.91 -31.58
C LEU A 37 3.18 -13.14 -30.80
N PRO A 38 4.07 -14.10 -30.53
CA PRO A 38 3.75 -15.23 -29.66
C PRO A 38 3.34 -14.80 -28.26
N GLN A 39 2.35 -15.48 -27.66
CA GLN A 39 1.83 -15.16 -26.32
C GLN A 39 2.92 -15.13 -25.22
N HIS A 40 3.96 -15.96 -25.35
CA HIS A 40 5.05 -15.97 -24.35
C HIS A 40 5.91 -14.69 -24.36
N LEU A 41 5.73 -13.80 -25.36
CA LEU A 41 6.35 -12.48 -25.44
C LEU A 41 5.47 -11.36 -24.90
N THR A 42 4.33 -11.68 -24.27
CA THR A 42 3.54 -10.72 -23.49
C THR A 42 4.07 -10.60 -22.06
N ASN A 43 3.64 -9.56 -21.35
CA ASN A 43 4.04 -9.32 -19.97
C ASN A 43 3.44 -10.32 -18.95
N GLU A 44 2.38 -11.06 -19.31
CA GLU A 44 1.60 -11.91 -18.40
C GLU A 44 2.45 -12.91 -17.58
N ARG A 45 3.45 -13.56 -18.21
CA ARG A 45 4.34 -14.47 -17.49
C ARG A 45 5.30 -13.76 -16.54
N LEU A 46 5.73 -12.57 -16.89
CA LEU A 46 6.59 -11.73 -16.05
C LEU A 46 5.80 -11.09 -14.91
N GLU A 47 4.55 -10.72 -15.14
CA GLU A 47 3.58 -10.30 -14.14
C GLU A 47 3.38 -11.39 -13.08
N PHE A 48 3.05 -12.62 -13.51
CA PHE A 48 2.92 -13.77 -12.61
C PHE A 48 4.15 -13.98 -11.70
N LEU A 49 5.35 -13.87 -12.27
CA LEU A 49 6.59 -13.96 -11.49
C LEU A 49 6.78 -12.73 -10.60
N GLY A 50 6.48 -11.56 -11.13
CA GLY A 50 6.64 -10.26 -10.46
C GLY A 50 5.78 -10.11 -9.24
N ASP A 51 4.52 -10.56 -9.28
CA ASP A 51 3.62 -10.62 -8.11
C ASP A 51 4.26 -11.42 -6.97
N ALA A 52 4.74 -12.62 -7.25
CA ALA A 52 5.41 -13.46 -6.25
C ALA A 52 6.68 -12.79 -5.68
N VAL A 53 7.51 -12.18 -6.55
CA VAL A 53 8.72 -11.45 -6.15
C VAL A 53 8.39 -10.23 -5.31
N LEU A 54 7.37 -9.46 -5.70
CA LEU A 54 6.88 -8.31 -4.95
C LEU A 54 6.35 -8.73 -3.58
N GLY A 55 5.54 -9.78 -3.54
CA GLY A 55 4.97 -10.32 -2.31
C GLY A 55 6.04 -10.71 -1.29
N ILE A 56 7.08 -11.45 -1.72
CA ILE A 56 8.18 -11.85 -0.83
C ILE A 56 9.06 -10.65 -0.44
N ALA A 57 9.35 -9.74 -1.36
CA ALA A 57 10.20 -8.57 -1.08
C ALA A 57 9.54 -7.64 -0.05
N VAL A 58 8.25 -7.31 -0.22
CA VAL A 58 7.51 -6.49 0.74
C VAL A 58 7.40 -7.18 2.09
N THR A 59 7.20 -8.51 2.11
CA THR A 59 7.13 -9.28 3.36
C THR A 59 8.47 -9.26 4.10
N ASP A 60 9.60 -9.48 3.42
CA ASP A 60 10.94 -9.44 4.03
C ASP A 60 11.27 -8.04 4.59
N ILE A 61 10.99 -6.99 3.81
CA ILE A 61 11.18 -5.60 4.23
C ILE A 61 10.33 -5.29 5.46
N ALA A 62 9.02 -5.61 5.44
CA ALA A 62 8.10 -5.36 6.54
C ALA A 62 8.53 -6.09 7.81
N PHE A 63 8.87 -7.38 7.70
CA PHE A 63 9.29 -8.21 8.83
C PHE A 63 10.53 -7.65 9.54
N ARG A 64 11.51 -7.18 8.77
CA ARG A 64 12.75 -6.60 9.33
C ARG A 64 12.55 -5.19 9.88
N ALA A 65 11.76 -4.38 9.19
CA ALA A 65 11.63 -2.97 9.53
C ALA A 65 10.65 -2.72 10.69
N PHE A 66 9.67 -3.60 10.89
CA PHE A 66 8.62 -3.43 11.91
C PHE A 66 8.56 -4.62 12.87
N PRO A 67 9.61 -4.85 13.69
CA PRO A 67 9.74 -6.03 14.53
C PRO A 67 8.69 -6.13 15.66
N THR A 68 7.99 -5.05 15.94
CA THR A 68 6.94 -4.99 16.98
C THR A 68 5.54 -5.28 16.44
N LEU A 69 5.36 -5.36 15.11
CA LEU A 69 4.06 -5.67 14.53
C LEU A 69 3.78 -7.18 14.63
N SER A 70 2.54 -7.51 15.02
CA SER A 70 2.04 -8.89 14.99
C SER A 70 1.92 -9.41 13.55
N GLU A 71 1.82 -10.73 13.39
CA GLU A 71 1.59 -11.37 12.08
C GLU A 71 0.38 -10.78 11.35
N GLY A 72 -0.76 -10.60 12.05
CA GLY A 72 -1.95 -10.00 11.47
C GLY A 72 -1.75 -8.54 11.01
N GLN A 73 -0.95 -7.76 11.74
CA GLN A 73 -0.61 -6.38 11.37
C GLN A 73 0.33 -6.35 10.15
N LEU A 74 1.31 -7.24 10.10
CA LEU A 74 2.20 -7.39 8.93
C LEU A 74 1.43 -7.81 7.69
N ALA A 75 0.47 -8.74 7.82
CA ALA A 75 -0.40 -9.15 6.72
C ALA A 75 -1.26 -7.99 6.20
N LYS A 76 -1.84 -7.18 7.10
CA LYS A 76 -2.61 -5.98 6.74
C LYS A 76 -1.73 -4.92 6.06
N LEU A 77 -0.52 -4.66 6.59
CA LEU A 77 0.44 -3.75 5.97
C LEU A 77 0.79 -4.21 4.55
N ARG A 78 1.09 -5.49 4.36
CA ARG A 78 1.36 -6.05 3.04
C ARG A 78 0.17 -5.85 2.10
N ALA A 79 -1.03 -6.22 2.50
CA ALA A 79 -2.24 -6.06 1.68
C ALA A 79 -2.53 -4.60 1.31
N ALA A 80 -2.30 -3.66 2.22
CA ALA A 80 -2.44 -2.23 1.96
C ALA A 80 -1.36 -1.69 1.03
N THR A 81 -0.18 -2.30 1.02
CA THR A 81 0.97 -1.87 0.21
C THR A 81 0.96 -2.51 -1.17
N VAL A 82 0.54 -3.79 -1.28
CA VAL A 82 0.54 -4.58 -2.52
C VAL A 82 -0.90 -4.79 -2.98
N ASN A 83 -1.50 -3.75 -3.55
CA ASN A 83 -2.81 -3.82 -4.17
C ASN A 83 -2.80 -3.04 -5.49
N MET A 84 -3.75 -3.35 -6.36
CA MET A 84 -3.85 -2.76 -7.71
C MET A 84 -3.78 -1.22 -7.69
N ALA A 85 -4.47 -0.55 -6.76
CA ALA A 85 -4.49 0.91 -6.70
C ALA A 85 -3.10 1.47 -6.39
N THR A 86 -2.42 0.90 -5.40
CA THR A 86 -1.06 1.30 -5.01
C THR A 86 -0.06 1.04 -6.14
N LEU A 87 -0.13 -0.12 -6.79
CA LEU A 87 0.74 -0.45 -7.91
C LEU A 87 0.53 0.51 -9.07
N ALA A 88 -0.73 0.79 -9.42
CA ALA A 88 -1.06 1.72 -10.49
C ALA A 88 -0.58 3.14 -10.19
N ASP A 89 -0.68 3.60 -8.94
CA ASP A 89 -0.18 4.93 -8.54
C ASP A 89 1.36 5.02 -8.64
N ILE A 90 2.06 3.94 -8.26
CA ILE A 90 3.51 3.87 -8.45
C ILE A 90 3.85 3.90 -9.93
N ALA A 91 3.16 3.11 -10.75
CA ALA A 91 3.37 3.03 -12.19
C ALA A 91 3.13 4.38 -12.87
N ARG A 92 2.10 5.14 -12.46
CA ARG A 92 1.88 6.53 -12.93
C ARG A 92 3.04 7.45 -12.55
N GLY A 93 3.52 7.38 -11.31
CA GLY A 93 4.68 8.16 -10.88
C GLY A 93 6.00 7.81 -11.59
N LEU A 94 6.04 6.68 -12.30
CA LEU A 94 7.15 6.24 -13.14
C LEU A 94 6.94 6.55 -14.63
N ASP A 95 5.83 7.18 -15.02
CA ASP A 95 5.38 7.37 -16.41
C ASP A 95 5.38 6.04 -17.18
N LEU A 96 5.02 4.94 -16.48
CA LEU A 96 5.10 3.60 -17.05
C LEU A 96 4.09 3.39 -18.18
N GLY A 97 2.91 3.99 -18.10
CA GLY A 97 1.88 3.94 -19.12
C GLY A 97 2.36 4.39 -20.49
N GLU A 98 3.25 5.40 -20.55
CA GLU A 98 3.85 5.89 -21.79
C GLU A 98 4.83 4.90 -22.42
N GLN A 99 5.32 3.94 -21.64
CA GLN A 99 6.32 2.97 -22.07
C GLN A 99 5.71 1.61 -22.41
N VAL A 100 4.47 1.34 -21.97
CA VAL A 100 3.75 0.11 -22.30
C VAL A 100 3.37 0.08 -23.78
N LEU A 101 3.66 -1.03 -24.44
CA LEU A 101 3.28 -1.30 -25.81
C LEU A 101 1.85 -1.82 -25.83
N LEU A 102 0.93 -1.02 -26.34
CA LEU A 102 -0.50 -1.33 -26.45
C LEU A 102 -0.91 -1.51 -27.91
N GLY A 103 -1.89 -2.37 -28.15
CA GLY A 103 -2.60 -2.38 -29.42
C GLY A 103 -3.45 -1.11 -29.59
N LYS A 104 -3.72 -0.72 -30.82
CA LYS A 104 -4.46 0.51 -31.16
C LYS A 104 -5.83 0.57 -30.48
N GLY A 105 -6.55 -0.56 -30.43
CA GLY A 105 -7.86 -0.63 -29.79
C GLY A 105 -7.80 -0.36 -28.29
N GLU A 106 -6.80 -0.93 -27.62
CA GLU A 106 -6.57 -0.73 -26.18
C GLU A 106 -6.12 0.70 -25.89
N GLU A 107 -5.23 1.24 -26.70
CA GLU A 107 -4.77 2.63 -26.57
C GLU A 107 -5.91 3.64 -26.75
N MET A 108 -6.76 3.46 -27.77
CA MET A 108 -7.95 4.30 -28.00
C MET A 108 -8.97 4.25 -26.86
N SER A 109 -9.02 3.15 -26.11
CA SER A 109 -9.87 3.00 -24.92
C SER A 109 -9.24 3.54 -23.62
N GLY A 110 -8.14 4.28 -23.71
CA GLY A 110 -7.44 4.85 -22.55
C GLY A 110 -6.59 3.83 -21.80
N GLY A 111 -6.14 2.76 -22.44
CA GLY A 111 -5.38 1.67 -21.84
C GLY A 111 -4.15 2.12 -21.04
N ARG A 112 -3.47 3.21 -21.46
CA ARG A 112 -2.30 3.78 -20.78
C ARG A 112 -2.57 4.21 -19.34
N GLU A 113 -3.84 4.58 -19.02
CA GLU A 113 -4.26 5.05 -17.71
C GLU A 113 -5.01 3.99 -16.89
N LYS A 114 -5.32 2.82 -17.48
CA LYS A 114 -6.03 1.75 -16.78
C LYS A 114 -5.20 1.19 -15.64
N SER A 115 -5.75 1.21 -14.44
CA SER A 115 -5.06 0.76 -13.23
C SER A 115 -4.60 -0.70 -13.32
N SER A 116 -5.39 -1.59 -13.95
CA SER A 116 -4.97 -2.98 -14.14
C SER A 116 -3.73 -3.08 -15.03
N ILE A 117 -3.72 -2.44 -16.20
CA ILE A 117 -2.59 -2.49 -17.13
C ILE A 117 -1.31 -1.90 -16.49
N LEU A 118 -1.45 -0.83 -15.73
CA LEU A 118 -0.35 -0.19 -15.03
C LEU A 118 0.22 -1.07 -13.91
N ALA A 119 -0.65 -1.71 -13.14
CA ALA A 119 -0.25 -2.63 -12.08
C ALA A 119 0.48 -3.84 -12.64
N ASP A 120 -0.15 -4.52 -13.63
CA ASP A 120 0.40 -5.70 -14.29
C ASP A 120 1.78 -5.41 -14.94
N ALA A 121 1.91 -4.23 -15.58
CA ALA A 121 3.18 -3.80 -16.16
C ALA A 121 4.26 -3.54 -15.10
N LEU A 122 3.91 -2.98 -13.95
CA LEU A 122 4.86 -2.77 -12.84
C LEU A 122 5.34 -4.10 -12.27
N GLU A 123 4.44 -5.04 -12.03
CA GLU A 123 4.80 -6.39 -11.59
C GLU A 123 5.69 -7.07 -12.62
N ALA A 124 5.33 -7.01 -13.91
CA ALA A 124 6.15 -7.58 -14.97
C ALA A 124 7.57 -6.98 -15.01
N VAL A 125 7.72 -5.67 -14.80
CA VAL A 125 9.04 -5.02 -14.71
C VAL A 125 9.84 -5.53 -13.51
N LEU A 126 9.21 -5.73 -12.34
CA LEU A 126 9.87 -6.29 -11.17
C LEU A 126 10.29 -7.75 -11.40
N GLY A 127 9.45 -8.54 -12.06
CA GLY A 127 9.78 -9.91 -12.51
C GLY A 127 10.95 -9.94 -13.49
N ALA A 128 10.98 -8.99 -14.45
CA ALA A 128 12.08 -8.86 -15.38
C ALA A 128 13.41 -8.47 -14.70
N ILE A 129 13.39 -7.56 -13.71
CA ILE A 129 14.58 -7.23 -12.91
C ILE A 129 15.08 -8.46 -12.16
N TYR A 130 14.17 -9.24 -11.59
CA TYR A 130 14.52 -10.46 -10.87
C TYR A 130 15.25 -11.46 -11.78
N LEU A 131 14.78 -11.69 -13.00
CA LEU A 131 15.43 -12.59 -13.95
C LEU A 131 16.76 -12.05 -14.46
N ASP A 132 16.85 -10.73 -14.71
CA ASP A 132 18.05 -10.11 -15.29
C ASP A 132 19.19 -9.95 -14.29
N GLN A 133 18.88 -9.64 -13.00
CA GLN A 133 19.88 -9.24 -12.01
C GLN A 133 19.77 -9.97 -10.66
N GLY A 134 18.80 -10.86 -10.53
CA GLY A 134 18.60 -11.65 -9.31
C GLY A 134 17.78 -10.94 -8.22
N PRO A 135 17.52 -11.68 -7.12
CA PRO A 135 16.59 -11.22 -6.07
C PRO A 135 17.01 -9.92 -5.40
N GLN A 136 18.31 -9.73 -5.13
CA GLN A 136 18.78 -8.52 -4.43
C GLN A 136 18.52 -7.23 -5.20
N ALA A 137 18.62 -7.27 -6.53
CA ALA A 137 18.35 -6.11 -7.37
C ALA A 137 16.86 -5.77 -7.36
N SER A 138 16.01 -6.80 -7.48
CA SER A 138 14.56 -6.66 -7.42
C SER A 138 14.10 -6.14 -6.05
N PHE A 139 14.62 -6.68 -4.96
CA PHE A 139 14.30 -6.25 -3.60
C PHE A 139 14.68 -4.78 -3.35
N ARG A 140 15.84 -4.33 -3.84
CA ARG A 140 16.20 -2.89 -3.78
C ARG A 140 15.29 -2.00 -4.59
N ALA A 141 14.77 -2.48 -5.73
CA ALA A 141 13.79 -1.74 -6.51
C ALA A 141 12.46 -1.64 -5.78
N VAL A 142 11.98 -2.76 -5.22
CA VAL A 142 10.76 -2.81 -4.38
C VAL A 142 10.90 -1.90 -3.17
N ASP A 143 11.98 -2.00 -2.41
CA ASP A 143 12.22 -1.15 -1.24
C ASP A 143 12.10 0.34 -1.59
N ARG A 144 12.77 0.78 -2.65
CA ARG A 144 12.73 2.18 -3.10
C ARG A 144 11.33 2.67 -3.46
N LEU A 145 10.52 1.82 -4.11
CA LEU A 145 9.20 2.19 -4.61
C LEU A 145 8.12 2.11 -3.51
N PHE A 146 8.21 1.13 -2.65
CA PHE A 146 7.15 0.79 -1.70
C PHE A 146 7.42 1.27 -0.27
N TRP A 147 8.67 1.48 0.11
CA TRP A 147 9.05 1.94 1.46
C TRP A 147 8.26 3.18 1.93
N PRO A 148 8.12 4.26 1.13
CA PRO A 148 7.36 5.43 1.57
C PRO A 148 5.91 5.11 1.95
N ARG A 149 5.29 4.16 1.23
CA ARG A 149 3.90 3.72 1.49
C ARG A 149 3.80 2.84 2.74
N MET A 150 4.77 1.98 2.94
CA MET A 150 4.85 1.14 4.14
C MET A 150 4.99 2.00 5.40
N VAL A 151 5.86 3.01 5.37
CA VAL A 151 6.04 3.96 6.47
C VAL A 151 4.79 4.81 6.68
N ALA A 152 4.16 5.30 5.60
CA ALA A 152 2.91 6.03 5.70
C ALA A 152 1.80 5.19 6.34
N TYR A 153 1.67 3.91 5.92
CA TYR A 153 0.72 2.98 6.53
C TYR A 153 1.02 2.74 8.02
N GLU A 154 2.27 2.50 8.40
CA GLU A 154 2.67 2.28 9.79
C GLU A 154 2.37 3.52 10.65
N ARG A 155 2.67 4.73 10.14
CA ARG A 155 2.31 6.00 10.81
C ARG A 155 0.81 6.28 10.82
N GLY A 156 0.01 5.47 10.11
CA GLY A 156 -1.41 5.64 9.98
C GLY A 156 -1.84 6.78 9.06
N GLU A 157 -0.99 7.11 8.14
CA GLU A 157 -1.30 7.96 7.02
C GLU A 157 -1.86 7.05 5.92
N GLY A 158 -3.18 6.78 5.94
CA GLY A 158 -3.83 5.89 4.97
C GLY A 158 -4.96 5.06 5.58
N ASP A 159 -5.38 4.03 4.89
CA ASP A 159 -6.51 3.16 5.25
C ASP A 159 -6.18 2.10 6.34
N ARG A 160 -5.28 2.40 7.29
CA ARG A 160 -5.03 1.50 8.41
C ARG A 160 -6.29 1.35 9.26
N ASP A 161 -6.72 0.12 9.46
CA ASP A 161 -7.85 -0.18 10.34
C ASP A 161 -7.46 -0.13 11.82
N TYR A 162 -7.39 1.12 12.34
CA TYR A 162 -7.09 1.35 13.75
C TYR A 162 -8.15 0.79 14.69
N LYS A 163 -9.42 0.69 14.24
CA LYS A 163 -10.48 0.09 15.05
C LYS A 163 -10.14 -1.37 15.37
N THR A 164 -9.79 -2.14 14.34
CA THR A 164 -9.39 -3.55 14.53
C THR A 164 -8.08 -3.66 15.31
N SER A 165 -7.08 -2.82 14.98
CA SER A 165 -5.80 -2.83 15.72
C SER A 165 -5.97 -2.50 17.20
N LEU A 166 -6.82 -1.53 17.55
CA LEU A 166 -7.14 -1.19 18.94
C LEU A 166 -7.91 -2.30 19.62
N GLN A 167 -8.85 -2.94 18.91
CA GLN A 167 -9.62 -4.06 19.44
C GLN A 167 -8.71 -5.24 19.82
N GLU A 168 -7.76 -5.60 18.95
CA GLU A 168 -6.78 -6.65 19.22
C GLU A 168 -5.89 -6.30 20.42
N LEU A 169 -5.33 -5.09 20.45
CA LEU A 169 -4.45 -4.63 21.52
C LEU A 169 -5.17 -4.54 22.86
N SER A 170 -6.37 -3.94 22.90
CA SER A 170 -7.13 -3.80 24.14
C SER A 170 -7.66 -5.12 24.67
N ALA A 171 -7.99 -6.06 23.80
CA ALA A 171 -8.35 -7.43 24.22
C ALA A 171 -7.15 -8.15 24.85
N GLN A 172 -5.95 -7.97 24.28
CA GLN A 172 -4.72 -8.56 24.78
C GLN A 172 -4.28 -7.94 26.11
N ASP A 173 -4.22 -6.60 26.19
CA ASP A 173 -3.63 -5.91 27.34
C ASP A 173 -4.61 -5.65 28.49
N LEU A 174 -5.89 -5.43 28.16
CA LEU A 174 -6.91 -5.05 29.14
C LEU A 174 -8.04 -6.09 29.30
N GLY A 175 -8.07 -7.13 28.45
CA GLY A 175 -9.13 -8.14 28.44
C GLY A 175 -10.52 -7.56 28.06
N ARG A 176 -10.57 -6.39 27.43
CA ARG A 176 -11.82 -5.68 27.10
C ARG A 176 -11.79 -5.09 25.71
N LEU A 177 -12.98 -4.97 25.09
CA LEU A 177 -13.14 -4.37 23.78
C LEU A 177 -13.37 -2.85 23.87
N PRO A 178 -12.96 -2.07 22.84
CA PRO A 178 -13.24 -0.64 22.78
C PRO A 178 -14.72 -0.35 22.57
N GLU A 179 -15.23 0.66 23.28
CA GLU A 179 -16.56 1.22 23.07
C GLU A 179 -16.44 2.57 22.35
N TYR A 180 -17.29 2.83 21.35
CA TYR A 180 -17.30 4.07 20.61
C TYR A 180 -18.59 4.84 20.84
N ARG A 181 -18.47 6.15 21.11
CA ARG A 181 -19.60 7.07 21.15
C ARG A 181 -19.40 8.11 20.06
N VAL A 182 -20.38 8.20 19.16
CA VAL A 182 -20.30 9.12 18.03
C VAL A 182 -21.38 10.20 18.18
N ARG A 183 -20.98 11.46 17.99
CA ARG A 183 -21.86 12.62 17.91
C ARG A 183 -21.74 13.23 16.54
N GLU A 184 -22.83 13.74 15.98
CA GLU A 184 -22.84 14.47 14.73
C GLU A 184 -23.22 15.94 14.95
N ARG A 185 -22.65 16.82 14.17
CA ARG A 185 -22.93 18.26 14.20
C ARG A 185 -22.89 18.83 12.79
N GLY A 186 -23.73 19.83 12.52
CA GLY A 186 -23.80 20.55 11.26
C GLY A 186 -24.95 20.11 10.35
N PRO A 187 -25.25 20.91 9.30
CA PRO A 187 -26.29 20.59 8.31
C PRO A 187 -25.86 19.41 7.44
N ASP A 188 -26.82 18.76 6.77
CA ASP A 188 -26.61 17.51 6.01
C ASP A 188 -25.47 17.56 4.98
N HIS A 189 -25.24 18.71 4.36
CA HIS A 189 -24.18 18.92 3.36
C HIS A 189 -22.81 19.23 3.94
N GLN A 190 -22.72 19.45 5.27
CA GLN A 190 -21.48 19.74 6.00
C GLN A 190 -21.43 19.05 7.37
N LYS A 191 -21.93 17.81 7.43
CA LYS A 191 -21.89 17.04 8.67
C LYS A 191 -20.46 16.76 9.10
N GLU A 192 -20.19 17.02 10.35
CA GLU A 192 -18.98 16.65 11.05
C GLU A 192 -19.32 15.62 12.14
N PHE A 193 -18.54 14.55 12.18
CA PHE A 193 -18.70 13.48 13.17
C PHE A 193 -17.53 13.54 14.14
N THR A 194 -17.87 13.48 15.44
CA THR A 194 -16.89 13.35 16.52
C THR A 194 -17.09 11.99 17.16
N ALA A 195 -16.07 11.14 17.14
CA ALA A 195 -16.06 9.86 17.82
C ALA A 195 -15.15 9.93 19.05
N THR A 196 -15.60 9.36 20.16
CA THR A 196 -14.80 9.15 21.37
C THR A 196 -14.73 7.67 21.64
N VAL A 197 -13.53 7.15 21.89
CA VAL A 197 -13.32 5.74 22.24
C VAL A 197 -13.06 5.60 23.74
N PHE A 198 -13.71 4.61 24.33
CA PHE A 198 -13.60 4.26 25.75
C PHE A 198 -13.00 2.86 25.88
N LEU A 199 -12.04 2.71 26.79
CA LEU A 199 -11.49 1.44 27.24
C LEU A 199 -11.73 1.32 28.75
N ALA A 200 -12.36 0.23 29.16
CA ALA A 200 -12.76 0.02 30.57
C ALA A 200 -13.52 1.21 31.19
N GLY A 201 -14.39 1.86 30.40
CA GLY A 201 -15.19 3.01 30.81
C GLY A 201 -14.45 4.35 30.84
N ARG A 202 -13.15 4.39 30.53
CA ARG A 202 -12.33 5.61 30.52
C ARG A 202 -12.09 6.08 29.10
N GLU A 203 -12.04 7.40 28.87
CA GLU A 203 -11.77 7.98 27.57
C GLU A 203 -10.28 7.82 27.19
N PHE A 204 -10.01 7.18 26.07
CA PHE A 204 -8.66 6.93 25.56
C PHE A 204 -8.32 7.67 24.28
N GLY A 205 -9.31 8.13 23.52
CA GLY A 205 -9.04 8.89 22.31
C GLY A 205 -10.29 9.49 21.70
N MET A 206 -10.10 10.55 20.94
CA MET A 206 -11.13 11.28 20.22
C MET A 206 -10.71 11.53 18.77
N GLY A 207 -11.66 11.48 17.85
CA GLY A 207 -11.42 11.74 16.44
C GLY A 207 -12.57 12.50 15.81
N VAL A 208 -12.25 13.41 14.91
CA VAL A 208 -13.21 14.19 14.12
C VAL A 208 -13.07 13.83 12.66
N GLY A 209 -14.17 13.65 11.94
CA GLY A 209 -14.16 13.28 10.52
C GLY A 209 -15.42 13.67 9.79
N ARG A 210 -15.39 13.57 8.45
CA ARG A 210 -16.54 13.83 7.58
C ARG A 210 -17.51 12.65 7.49
N SER A 211 -17.16 11.51 8.07
CA SER A 211 -18.01 10.33 8.21
C SER A 211 -17.79 9.69 9.57
N LYS A 212 -18.77 8.88 10.03
CA LYS A 212 -18.64 8.08 11.26
C LYS A 212 -17.39 7.22 11.21
N LYS A 213 -17.15 6.52 10.09
CA LYS A 213 -15.98 5.65 9.90
C LYS A 213 -14.67 6.42 10.08
N GLU A 214 -14.54 7.58 9.46
CA GLU A 214 -13.34 8.42 9.57
C GLU A 214 -13.10 8.91 11.00
N ALA A 215 -14.16 9.40 11.67
CA ALA A 215 -14.08 9.86 13.05
C ALA A 215 -13.66 8.72 14.01
N GLU A 216 -14.26 7.54 13.86
CA GLU A 216 -13.95 6.36 14.66
C GLU A 216 -12.51 5.86 14.42
N GLN A 217 -12.02 5.86 13.17
CA GLN A 217 -10.65 5.47 12.87
C GLN A 217 -9.62 6.43 13.49
N ARG A 218 -9.91 7.75 13.47
CA ARG A 218 -9.05 8.76 14.12
C ARG A 218 -9.05 8.62 15.65
N ALA A 219 -10.20 8.39 16.25
CA ALA A 219 -10.31 8.14 17.69
C ALA A 219 -9.55 6.85 18.09
N ALA A 220 -9.70 5.78 17.30
CA ALA A 220 -8.98 4.54 17.50
C ALA A 220 -7.46 4.72 17.37
N ARG A 221 -7.00 5.52 16.42
CA ARG A 221 -5.57 5.84 16.23
C ARG A 221 -4.98 6.50 17.47
N GLU A 222 -5.65 7.52 18.02
CA GLU A 222 -5.18 8.19 19.23
C GLU A 222 -5.10 7.22 20.41
N ALA A 223 -6.17 6.45 20.64
CA ALA A 223 -6.21 5.48 21.73
C ALA A 223 -5.15 4.38 21.58
N TYR A 224 -4.93 3.89 20.36
CA TYR A 224 -3.90 2.89 20.04
C TYR A 224 -2.50 3.40 20.37
N GLY A 225 -2.17 4.63 19.95
CA GLY A 225 -0.89 5.26 20.28
C GLY A 225 -0.67 5.41 21.78
N ARG A 226 -1.70 5.84 22.50
CA ARG A 226 -1.64 6.00 23.97
C ARG A 226 -1.38 4.67 24.70
N LEU A 227 -2.03 3.60 24.25
CA LEU A 227 -1.79 2.26 24.83
C LEU A 227 -0.36 1.79 24.59
N LEU A 228 0.14 1.92 23.36
CA LEU A 228 1.53 1.52 23.03
C LEU A 228 2.58 2.29 23.83
N GLU A 229 2.34 3.58 24.10
CA GLU A 229 3.24 4.43 24.87
C GLU A 229 3.08 4.26 26.40
N GLY A 230 2.22 3.35 26.85
CA GLY A 230 1.90 3.17 28.26
C GLY A 230 1.24 4.40 28.91
N ARG A 231 0.71 5.32 28.10
CA ARG A 231 -0.02 6.50 28.59
C ARG A 231 -1.42 6.11 29.01
N GLY A 232 -1.84 6.59 30.18
CA GLY A 232 -3.18 6.41 30.69
C GLY A 232 -4.28 7.11 29.89
N PRO A 233 -5.55 7.02 30.33
CA PRO A 233 -6.68 7.65 29.68
C PRO A 233 -6.52 9.17 29.55
N VAL A 234 -7.25 9.78 28.59
CA VAL A 234 -7.28 11.23 28.42
C VAL A 234 -8.01 11.91 29.59
N ARG A 235 -9.06 11.23 30.09
CA ARG A 235 -9.83 11.62 31.26
C ARG A 235 -10.22 10.41 32.08
N ASP A 236 -10.22 10.54 33.38
CA ASP A 236 -10.74 9.51 34.28
C ASP A 236 -12.27 9.41 34.19
N ALA A 237 -12.85 8.35 34.84
CA ALA A 237 -14.28 8.10 34.81
C ALA A 237 -15.13 9.29 35.31
N ASP A 238 -14.56 10.16 36.14
CA ASP A 238 -15.17 11.36 36.70
C ASP A 238 -14.97 12.62 35.84
N GLY A 239 -14.36 12.50 34.65
CA GLY A 239 -14.16 13.61 33.70
C GLY A 239 -12.97 14.51 34.01
N GLU A 240 -12.15 14.20 35.00
CA GLU A 240 -10.95 14.94 35.37
C GLU A 240 -9.70 14.46 34.56
N ARG A 241 -8.72 15.33 34.38
CA ARG A 241 -7.42 14.92 33.80
C ARG A 241 -6.67 14.09 34.85
N PRO A 242 -6.07 12.94 34.48
CA PRO A 242 -5.24 12.19 35.41
C PRO A 242 -4.05 13.07 35.86
N ARG A 243 -3.75 12.98 37.17
CA ARG A 243 -2.67 13.70 37.83
C ARG A 243 -1.30 13.19 37.37
#